data_ee74c7bc11763b6f26b2c5ba7696888f
#
_entry.id   ee74c7bc11763b6f26b2c5ba7696888f
#
_cell.length_a   1.000
_cell.length_b   1.000
_cell.length_c   1.000
_cell.angle_alpha   90.00
_cell.angle_beta   90.00
_cell.angle_gamma   90.00
#
_symmetry.space_group_name_H-M   'P 1'
#
loop_
_entity.id
_entity.type
_entity.pdbx_description
1 polymer ?
#
loop_
_entity_poly.entity_id
_entity_poly.type
_entity_poly.pdbx_seq_one_letter_code
_entity_poly.pdbx_strand_id
1 'polypeptide(L)'
;MNKVLIIVGDATETVDTLYPYYRLQEDDFEPVVAGPEKRRYHMVLHEIPPDWDGKVTREFEGYTIEADIAFRDVNPEEYLGVFFSGGRAPEYIRYDPDLVRITRHFFEQNKPIACVCHGVEIPAYADCVKGRRMATVPKCKFDLEVCGGTFVNEPCVVDGNLVSGRTYHDHGRYVGVWIKMLLKARAAAE
;
A
#
# COMPACT_ATOMS: atom_id res chain seq x y z
N MET A 1 9.25 -14.34 -12.62
CA MET A 1 8.48 -13.06 -12.42
C MET A 1 9.05 -12.32 -11.23
N ASN A 2 9.38 -11.01 -11.34
CA ASN A 2 9.95 -10.22 -10.24
C ASN A 2 9.35 -8.80 -10.09
N LYS A 3 8.35 -8.44 -10.91
CA LYS A 3 7.68 -7.14 -10.85
C LYS A 3 6.75 -7.05 -9.65
N VAL A 4 6.80 -5.92 -8.93
CA VAL A 4 5.94 -5.61 -7.80
C VAL A 4 5.34 -4.22 -7.98
N LEU A 5 4.04 -4.10 -7.82
CA LEU A 5 3.30 -2.87 -8.07
C LEU A 5 3.32 -1.97 -6.83
N ILE A 6 3.58 -0.68 -7.01
CA ILE A 6 3.44 0.36 -5.98
C ILE A 6 2.40 1.37 -6.44
N ILE A 7 1.35 1.54 -5.66
CA ILE A 7 0.21 2.41 -6.00
C ILE A 7 0.46 3.83 -5.47
N VAL A 8 0.35 4.82 -6.34
CA VAL A 8 0.55 6.24 -6.00
C VAL A 8 -0.52 7.14 -6.62
N GLY A 9 -0.60 8.36 -6.11
CA GLY A 9 -1.33 9.50 -6.64
C GLY A 9 -0.71 10.78 -6.09
N ASP A 10 -1.24 11.98 -6.45
CA ASP A 10 -0.82 13.21 -5.79
C ASP A 10 -1.13 13.15 -4.30
N ALA A 11 -0.25 13.70 -3.48
CA ALA A 11 -0.28 13.62 -2.03
C ALA A 11 -0.10 12.20 -1.44
N THR A 12 0.51 11.27 -2.17
CA THR A 12 1.05 10.03 -1.60
C THR A 12 2.17 10.37 -0.60
N GLU A 13 2.24 9.67 0.52
CA GLU A 13 3.26 9.91 1.54
C GLU A 13 4.65 9.42 1.05
N THR A 14 5.65 10.29 1.21
CA THR A 14 7.00 10.09 0.66
C THR A 14 7.71 8.87 1.25
N VAL A 15 7.72 8.73 2.57
CA VAL A 15 8.45 7.62 3.23
C VAL A 15 7.73 6.30 3.02
N ASP A 16 6.37 6.31 3.07
CA ASP A 16 5.55 5.13 2.78
C ASP A 16 5.80 4.59 1.36
N THR A 17 6.20 5.46 0.42
CA THR A 17 6.42 5.09 -0.97
C THR A 17 7.89 4.75 -1.27
N LEU A 18 8.82 5.60 -0.86
CA LEU A 18 10.23 5.43 -1.21
C LEU A 18 10.91 4.29 -0.45
N TYR A 19 10.52 4.02 0.80
CA TYR A 19 11.10 2.92 1.54
C TYR A 19 10.84 1.56 0.86
N PRO A 20 9.61 1.14 0.57
CA PRO A 20 9.37 -0.12 -0.15
C PRO A 20 9.96 -0.10 -1.57
N TYR A 21 9.95 1.05 -2.26
CA TYR A 21 10.55 1.18 -3.59
C TYR A 21 12.02 0.78 -3.61
N TYR A 22 12.84 1.33 -2.71
CA TYR A 22 14.27 0.97 -2.62
C TYR A 22 14.46 -0.41 -2.00
N ARG A 23 13.65 -0.77 -1.01
CA ARG A 23 13.76 -2.06 -0.32
C ARG A 23 13.51 -3.26 -1.24
N LEU A 24 12.60 -3.12 -2.20
CA LEU A 24 12.34 -4.14 -3.22
C LEU A 24 13.57 -4.42 -4.07
N GLN A 25 14.31 -3.36 -4.46
CA GLN A 25 15.50 -3.48 -5.29
C GLN A 25 16.65 -4.24 -4.59
N GLU A 26 16.75 -4.13 -3.26
CA GLU A 26 17.74 -4.87 -2.47
C GLU A 26 17.56 -6.40 -2.53
N ASP A 27 16.34 -6.88 -2.83
CA ASP A 27 16.00 -8.30 -2.98
C ASP A 27 15.76 -8.69 -4.45
N ASP A 28 16.29 -7.93 -5.41
CA ASP A 28 16.17 -8.16 -6.85
C ASP A 28 14.72 -8.18 -7.36
N PHE A 29 13.82 -7.42 -6.75
CA PHE A 29 12.50 -7.13 -7.31
C PHE A 29 12.55 -5.85 -8.15
N GLU A 30 11.69 -5.79 -9.14
CA GLU A 30 11.46 -4.62 -9.99
C GLU A 30 10.22 -3.87 -9.48
N PRO A 31 10.38 -2.76 -8.72
CA PRO A 31 9.25 -1.94 -8.36
C PRO A 31 8.71 -1.21 -9.59
N VAL A 32 7.41 -1.33 -9.83
CA VAL A 32 6.70 -0.60 -10.89
C VAL A 32 5.70 0.33 -10.24
N VAL A 33 5.88 1.62 -10.46
CA VAL A 33 5.03 2.66 -9.89
C VAL A 33 3.83 2.87 -10.80
N ALA A 34 2.62 2.69 -10.25
CA ALA A 34 1.37 2.89 -10.98
C ALA A 34 0.55 4.02 -10.36
N GLY A 35 0.01 4.87 -11.20
CA GLY A 35 -0.89 5.97 -10.84
C GLY A 35 -2.10 6.05 -11.76
N PRO A 36 -3.07 6.96 -11.49
CA PRO A 36 -4.18 7.21 -12.39
C PRO A 36 -3.76 7.45 -13.84
N GLU A 37 -2.65 8.18 -14.01
CA GLU A 37 -2.02 8.46 -15.30
C GLU A 37 -0.51 8.18 -15.23
N LYS A 38 0.12 7.87 -16.37
CA LYS A 38 1.57 7.80 -16.48
C LYS A 38 2.16 9.22 -16.51
N ARG A 39 2.49 9.77 -15.34
CA ARG A 39 3.03 11.12 -15.16
C ARG A 39 3.79 11.25 -13.85
N ARG A 40 4.36 12.42 -13.63
CA ARG A 40 4.92 12.81 -12.33
C ARG A 40 3.82 13.14 -11.33
N TYR A 41 3.98 12.63 -10.11
CA TYR A 41 3.12 12.88 -8.97
C TYR A 41 3.89 13.62 -7.87
N HIS A 42 3.20 14.57 -7.20
CA HIS A 42 3.73 15.24 -6.03
C HIS A 42 3.39 14.44 -4.78
N MET A 43 4.42 14.12 -4.00
CA MET A 43 4.25 13.45 -2.72
C MET A 43 4.20 14.47 -1.58
N VAL A 44 3.79 14.01 -0.40
CA VAL A 44 3.76 14.80 0.84
C VAL A 44 4.64 14.15 1.90
N LEU A 45 5.05 14.94 2.89
CA LEU A 45 5.70 14.47 4.11
C LEU A 45 4.73 14.68 5.26
N HIS A 46 4.38 13.61 5.96
CA HIS A 46 3.58 13.68 7.17
C HIS A 46 4.48 13.57 8.40
N GLU A 47 4.50 14.61 9.23
CA GLU A 47 5.12 14.53 10.54
C GLU A 47 4.14 13.87 11.53
N ILE A 48 4.40 12.63 11.87
CA ILE A 48 3.61 11.85 12.82
C ILE A 48 4.48 11.61 14.05
N PRO A 49 4.14 12.15 15.25
CA PRO A 49 4.89 11.86 16.46
C PRO A 49 4.92 10.37 16.78
N PRO A 50 6.04 9.83 17.32
CA PRO A 50 6.15 8.41 17.68
C PRO A 50 5.12 7.94 18.70
N ASP A 51 4.69 8.84 19.58
CA ASP A 51 3.67 8.66 20.62
C ASP A 51 2.28 9.16 20.15
N TRP A 52 2.00 9.07 18.88
CA TRP A 52 0.78 9.58 18.27
C TRP A 52 -0.48 9.14 19.04
N ASP A 53 -1.24 10.11 19.52
CA ASP A 53 -2.41 9.94 20.39
C ASP A 53 -3.73 10.34 19.69
N GLY A 54 -3.77 10.39 18.37
CA GLY A 54 -4.92 10.84 17.57
C GLY A 54 -4.87 12.31 17.16
N LYS A 55 -3.78 13.01 17.45
CA LYS A 55 -3.61 14.40 17.07
C LYS A 55 -3.50 14.59 15.55
N VAL A 56 -3.73 15.81 15.11
CA VAL A 56 -3.60 16.18 13.69
C VAL A 56 -2.15 16.05 13.24
N THR A 57 -1.95 15.31 12.16
CA THR A 57 -0.67 15.20 11.47
C THR A 57 -0.32 16.52 10.79
N ARG A 58 0.94 16.93 10.87
CA ARG A 58 1.45 18.01 10.02
C ARG A 58 1.79 17.49 8.65
N GLU A 59 1.46 18.25 7.61
CA GLU A 59 1.75 17.91 6.22
C GLU A 59 2.66 18.98 5.61
N PHE A 60 3.69 18.50 4.92
CA PHE A 60 4.63 19.34 4.17
C PHE A 60 4.74 18.83 2.74
N GLU A 61 5.25 19.70 1.85
CA GLU A 61 5.62 19.27 0.50
C GLU A 61 6.74 18.23 0.56
N GLY A 62 6.54 17.11 -0.14
CA GLY A 62 7.51 16.03 -0.26
C GLY A 62 8.25 16.05 -1.60
N TYR A 63 8.83 14.91 -1.94
CA TYR A 63 9.46 14.71 -3.26
C TYR A 63 8.41 14.47 -4.34
N THR A 64 8.88 14.25 -5.56
CA THR A 64 8.05 13.78 -6.68
C THR A 64 8.45 12.37 -7.06
N ILE A 65 7.53 11.63 -7.67
CA ILE A 65 7.77 10.31 -8.24
C ILE A 65 7.14 10.21 -9.63
N GLU A 66 7.82 9.56 -10.56
CA GLU A 66 7.25 9.26 -11.88
C GLU A 66 6.47 7.95 -11.80
N ALA A 67 5.25 7.93 -12.33
CA ALA A 67 4.54 6.68 -12.56
C ALA A 67 5.02 6.05 -13.87
N ASP A 68 5.39 4.78 -13.78
CA ASP A 68 5.83 3.98 -14.93
C ASP A 68 4.65 3.59 -15.83
N ILE A 69 3.46 3.45 -15.23
CA ILE A 69 2.26 2.93 -15.89
C ILE A 69 0.98 3.60 -15.34
N ALA A 70 -0.02 3.80 -16.18
CA ALA A 70 -1.35 4.22 -15.76
C ALA A 70 -2.17 3.01 -15.28
N PHE A 71 -3.10 3.19 -14.31
CA PHE A 71 -3.93 2.09 -13.80
C PHE A 71 -4.66 1.32 -14.90
N ARG A 72 -5.17 2.01 -15.91
CA ARG A 72 -5.89 1.39 -17.05
C ARG A 72 -5.02 0.39 -17.85
N ASP A 73 -3.72 0.61 -17.87
CA ASP A 73 -2.76 -0.19 -18.65
C ASP A 73 -2.15 -1.33 -17.83
N VAL A 74 -2.42 -1.40 -16.51
CA VAL A 74 -1.90 -2.46 -15.65
C VAL A 74 -2.62 -3.79 -15.94
N ASN A 75 -1.83 -4.79 -16.36
CA ASN A 75 -2.23 -6.19 -16.30
C ASN A 75 -1.74 -6.79 -14.97
N PRO A 76 -2.61 -7.00 -13.95
CA PRO A 76 -2.18 -7.41 -12.62
C PRO A 76 -1.62 -8.84 -12.56
N GLU A 77 -1.81 -9.65 -13.61
CA GLU A 77 -1.21 -10.99 -13.70
C GLU A 77 0.32 -10.95 -13.79
N GLU A 78 0.88 -9.86 -14.34
CA GLU A 78 2.33 -9.70 -14.52
C GLU A 78 3.09 -9.37 -13.24
N TYR A 79 2.40 -9.15 -12.12
CA TYR A 79 2.99 -8.72 -10.86
C TYR A 79 2.87 -9.78 -9.78
N LEU A 80 3.95 -9.95 -9.01
CA LEU A 80 3.98 -10.87 -7.86
C LEU A 80 3.18 -10.36 -6.66
N GLY A 81 3.14 -9.06 -6.46
CA GLY A 81 2.48 -8.45 -5.32
C GLY A 81 2.22 -6.96 -5.52
N VAL A 82 1.55 -6.35 -4.56
CA VAL A 82 1.18 -4.93 -4.58
C VAL A 82 1.43 -4.27 -3.23
N PHE A 83 1.83 -3.00 -3.27
CA PHE A 83 1.97 -2.11 -2.11
C PHE A 83 1.01 -0.93 -2.24
N PHE A 84 0.14 -0.75 -1.25
CA PHE A 84 -0.76 0.39 -1.14
C PHE A 84 -0.15 1.42 -0.19
N SER A 85 0.42 2.48 -0.76
CA SER A 85 1.03 3.59 -0.02
C SER A 85 0.00 4.44 0.70
N GLY A 86 0.45 5.15 1.73
CA GLY A 86 -0.37 6.09 2.48
C GLY A 86 -0.37 7.51 1.91
N GLY A 87 -0.47 8.50 2.78
CA GLY A 87 -0.72 9.88 2.41
C GLY A 87 -2.21 10.13 2.16
N ARG A 88 -2.55 11.23 1.47
CA ARG A 88 -3.95 11.55 1.13
C ARG A 88 -4.39 11.03 -0.24
N ALA A 89 -3.46 10.52 -1.06
CA ALA A 89 -3.81 9.96 -2.36
C ALA A 89 -4.93 8.91 -2.30
N PRO A 90 -4.93 7.94 -1.35
CA PRO A 90 -5.99 6.94 -1.23
C PRO A 90 -7.40 7.52 -1.12
N GLU A 91 -7.56 8.70 -0.51
CA GLU A 91 -8.87 9.35 -0.33
C GLU A 91 -9.63 9.56 -1.65
N TYR A 92 -8.92 9.76 -2.75
CA TYR A 92 -9.53 10.05 -4.04
C TYR A 92 -9.22 9.02 -5.14
N ILE A 93 -8.02 8.40 -5.14
CA ILE A 93 -7.71 7.37 -6.16
C ILE A 93 -8.53 6.09 -5.96
N ARG A 94 -9.01 5.82 -4.74
CA ARG A 94 -9.85 4.64 -4.44
C ARG A 94 -11.09 4.53 -5.34
N TYR A 95 -11.56 5.63 -5.90
CA TYR A 95 -12.74 5.65 -6.78
C TYR A 95 -12.42 5.27 -8.24
N ASP A 96 -11.13 5.14 -8.59
CA ASP A 96 -10.72 4.74 -9.94
C ASP A 96 -11.11 3.28 -10.20
N PRO A 97 -11.93 3.00 -11.24
CA PRO A 97 -12.42 1.64 -11.52
C PRO A 97 -11.31 0.66 -11.88
N ASP A 98 -10.23 1.14 -12.50
CA ASP A 98 -9.08 0.29 -12.82
C ASP A 98 -8.29 -0.05 -11.57
N LEU A 99 -8.13 0.87 -10.61
CA LEU A 99 -7.53 0.55 -9.34
C LEU A 99 -8.37 -0.44 -8.53
N VAL A 100 -9.70 -0.33 -8.57
CA VAL A 100 -10.60 -1.33 -7.96
C VAL A 100 -10.40 -2.71 -8.60
N ARG A 101 -10.32 -2.81 -9.92
CA ARG A 101 -10.04 -4.04 -10.66
C ARG A 101 -8.70 -4.64 -10.25
N ILE A 102 -7.64 -3.83 -10.22
CA ILE A 102 -6.29 -4.24 -9.80
C ILE A 102 -6.34 -4.77 -8.37
N THR A 103 -6.92 -4.02 -7.44
CA THR A 103 -6.99 -4.39 -6.02
C THR A 103 -7.68 -5.75 -5.85
N ARG A 104 -8.87 -5.92 -6.43
CA ARG A 104 -9.62 -7.19 -6.34
C ARG A 104 -8.82 -8.38 -6.86
N HIS A 105 -8.10 -8.22 -7.97
CA HIS A 105 -7.26 -9.29 -8.52
C HIS A 105 -6.25 -9.80 -7.50
N PHE A 106 -5.51 -8.91 -6.79
CA PHE A 106 -4.50 -9.34 -5.82
C PHE A 106 -5.12 -10.08 -4.63
N PHE A 107 -6.30 -9.68 -4.17
CA PHE A 107 -7.02 -10.37 -3.10
C PHE A 107 -7.58 -11.72 -3.57
N GLU A 108 -8.22 -11.80 -4.74
CA GLU A 108 -8.81 -13.01 -5.31
C GLU A 108 -7.76 -14.07 -5.67
N GLN A 109 -6.61 -13.64 -6.21
CA GLN A 109 -5.49 -14.52 -6.56
C GLN A 109 -4.56 -14.81 -5.37
N ASN A 110 -4.89 -14.33 -4.18
CA ASN A 110 -4.11 -14.53 -2.96
C ASN A 110 -2.62 -14.15 -3.12
N LYS A 111 -2.33 -13.13 -3.93
CA LYS A 111 -0.97 -12.61 -4.13
C LYS A 111 -0.53 -11.76 -2.93
N PRO A 112 0.78 -11.65 -2.63
CA PRO A 112 1.29 -10.83 -1.53
C PRO A 112 0.87 -9.36 -1.61
N ILE A 113 0.24 -8.86 -0.56
CA ILE A 113 -0.24 -7.48 -0.43
C ILE A 113 0.40 -6.83 0.78
N ALA A 114 0.89 -5.60 0.63
CA ALA A 114 1.21 -4.74 1.76
C ALA A 114 0.40 -3.46 1.73
N CYS A 115 0.06 -2.95 2.92
CA CYS A 115 -0.77 -1.76 3.08
C CYS A 115 -0.31 -0.96 4.30
N VAL A 116 -0.29 0.36 4.18
CA VAL A 116 0.12 1.25 5.26
C VAL A 116 -0.73 2.51 5.31
N CYS A 117 -0.91 3.03 6.51
CA CYS A 117 -1.52 4.35 6.75
C CYS A 117 -2.92 4.45 6.10
N HIS A 118 -3.20 5.49 5.32
CA HIS A 118 -4.43 5.63 4.54
C HIS A 118 -4.57 4.65 3.37
N GLY A 119 -3.52 3.90 3.04
CA GLY A 119 -3.57 2.89 1.99
C GLY A 119 -4.70 1.88 2.17
N VAL A 120 -5.18 1.68 3.41
CA VAL A 120 -6.34 0.82 3.74
C VAL A 120 -7.63 1.23 3.04
N GLU A 121 -7.79 2.51 2.70
CA GLU A 121 -8.99 3.02 2.05
C GLU A 121 -9.21 2.45 0.64
N ILE A 122 -8.11 2.05 -0.04
CA ILE A 122 -8.19 1.44 -1.38
C ILE A 122 -8.85 0.06 -1.31
N PRO A 123 -8.32 -0.93 -0.55
CA PRO A 123 -8.99 -2.22 -0.42
C PRO A 123 -10.33 -2.15 0.31
N ALA A 124 -10.54 -1.17 1.19
CA ALA A 124 -11.84 -0.96 1.84
C ALA A 124 -12.90 -0.58 0.80
N TYR A 125 -12.63 0.37 -0.07
CA TYR A 125 -13.56 0.77 -1.14
C TYR A 125 -13.76 -0.36 -2.18
N ALA A 126 -12.74 -1.16 -2.45
CA ALA A 126 -12.82 -2.30 -3.36
C ALA A 126 -13.60 -3.51 -2.79
N ASP A 127 -14.16 -3.41 -1.57
CA ASP A 127 -14.87 -4.48 -0.86
C ASP A 127 -13.98 -5.72 -0.56
N CYS A 128 -12.70 -5.49 -0.27
CA CYS A 128 -11.71 -6.54 -0.05
C CYS A 128 -11.32 -6.74 1.43
N VAL A 129 -11.83 -5.91 2.36
CA VAL A 129 -11.41 -5.96 3.77
C VAL A 129 -12.37 -6.69 4.69
N LYS A 130 -13.54 -7.10 4.21
CA LYS A 130 -14.55 -7.79 5.02
C LYS A 130 -13.98 -9.06 5.66
N GLY A 131 -14.05 -9.12 6.98
CA GLY A 131 -13.50 -10.24 7.77
C GLY A 131 -11.97 -10.26 7.88
N ARG A 132 -11.27 -9.27 7.33
CA ARG A 132 -9.80 -9.17 7.41
C ARG A 132 -9.36 -8.38 8.64
N ARG A 133 -8.21 -8.75 9.19
CA ARG A 133 -7.55 -8.02 10.28
C ARG A 133 -6.44 -7.15 9.70
N MET A 134 -6.44 -5.85 10.02
CA MET A 134 -5.46 -4.91 9.49
C MET A 134 -5.00 -3.89 10.53
N ALA A 135 -3.72 -3.50 10.42
CA ALA A 135 -3.24 -2.25 10.98
C ALA A 135 -3.50 -1.12 9.98
N THR A 136 -3.76 0.06 10.48
CA THR A 136 -3.82 1.30 9.71
C THR A 136 -3.55 2.47 10.66
N VAL A 137 -3.31 3.66 10.12
CA VAL A 137 -3.28 4.86 10.96
C VAL A 137 -4.62 4.96 11.69
N PRO A 138 -4.64 5.21 13.03
CA PRO A 138 -5.89 5.12 13.81
C PRO A 138 -7.06 5.97 13.30
N LYS A 139 -6.80 7.07 12.59
CA LYS A 139 -7.87 7.88 11.99
C LYS A 139 -8.62 7.19 10.84
N CYS A 140 -8.03 6.16 10.20
CA CYS A 140 -8.69 5.32 9.19
C CYS A 140 -9.35 4.06 9.78
N LYS A 141 -9.37 3.91 11.12
CA LYS A 141 -10.05 2.80 11.80
C LYS A 141 -11.51 2.72 11.38
N PHE A 142 -12.20 3.86 11.33
CA PHE A 142 -13.62 3.91 10.96
C PHE A 142 -13.84 3.39 9.52
N ASP A 143 -13.01 3.82 8.56
CA ASP A 143 -13.12 3.38 7.15
C ASP A 143 -12.97 1.86 7.03
N LEU A 144 -12.02 1.28 7.76
CA LEU A 144 -11.81 -0.16 7.79
C LEU A 144 -13.00 -0.90 8.42
N GLU A 145 -13.48 -0.45 9.58
CA GLU A 145 -14.52 -1.15 10.36
C GLU A 145 -15.90 -1.03 9.70
N VAL A 146 -16.24 0.11 9.11
CA VAL A 146 -17.52 0.28 8.39
C VAL A 146 -17.60 -0.61 7.14
N CYS A 147 -16.44 -0.96 6.55
CA CYS A 147 -16.34 -1.92 5.45
C CYS A 147 -16.19 -3.38 5.92
N GLY A 148 -16.35 -3.65 7.22
CA GLY A 148 -16.38 -5.01 7.79
C GLY A 148 -15.00 -5.59 8.10
N GLY A 149 -13.95 -4.81 8.08
CA GLY A 149 -12.62 -5.20 8.55
C GLY A 149 -12.48 -5.06 10.07
N THR A 150 -11.41 -5.58 10.64
CA THR A 150 -11.08 -5.48 12.07
C THR A 150 -9.79 -4.68 12.23
N PHE A 151 -9.87 -3.55 12.91
CA PHE A 151 -8.70 -2.75 13.26
C PHE A 151 -7.87 -3.42 14.35
N VAL A 152 -6.57 -3.55 14.11
CA VAL A 152 -5.58 -4.05 15.08
C VAL A 152 -4.47 -3.01 15.24
N ASN A 153 -4.31 -2.46 16.43
CA ASN A 153 -3.32 -1.44 16.73
C ASN A 153 -1.94 -2.07 17.03
N GLU A 154 -1.35 -2.70 16.01
CA GLU A 154 -0.03 -3.32 16.10
C GLU A 154 0.87 -2.83 14.96
N PRO A 155 2.20 -2.79 15.15
CA PRO A 155 3.13 -2.31 14.13
C PRO A 155 3.24 -3.23 12.91
N CYS A 156 2.78 -4.47 13.03
CA CYS A 156 2.74 -5.44 11.93
C CYS A 156 1.57 -6.39 12.15
N VAL A 157 0.61 -6.38 11.24
CA VAL A 157 -0.50 -7.32 11.22
C VAL A 157 -0.42 -8.16 9.96
N VAL A 158 -0.40 -9.48 10.14
CA VAL A 158 -0.45 -10.44 9.05
C VAL A 158 -1.80 -11.13 9.07
N ASP A 159 -2.46 -11.16 7.93
CA ASP A 159 -3.70 -11.86 7.70
C ASP A 159 -3.66 -12.54 6.33
N GLY A 160 -3.31 -13.83 6.30
CA GLY A 160 -3.10 -14.58 5.06
C GLY A 160 -2.03 -13.95 4.17
N ASN A 161 -2.43 -13.50 2.99
CA ASN A 161 -1.57 -12.84 2.01
C ASN A 161 -1.37 -11.33 2.23
N LEU A 162 -2.04 -10.76 3.23
CA LEU A 162 -2.03 -9.33 3.54
C LEU A 162 -1.15 -9.03 4.74
N VAL A 163 -0.23 -8.07 4.58
CA VAL A 163 0.57 -7.50 5.66
C VAL A 163 0.25 -6.01 5.77
N SER A 164 0.05 -5.51 6.99
CA SER A 164 -0.24 -4.09 7.18
C SER A 164 0.52 -3.49 8.35
N GLY A 165 0.82 -2.19 8.24
CA GLY A 165 1.43 -1.33 9.25
C GLY A 165 0.61 -0.05 9.45
N ARG A 166 0.87 0.66 10.55
CA ARG A 166 0.10 1.86 10.91
C ARG A 166 0.59 3.11 10.20
N THR A 167 1.92 3.32 10.23
CA THR A 167 2.60 4.47 9.66
C THR A 167 4.01 4.08 9.22
N TYR A 168 4.76 5.02 8.63
CA TYR A 168 6.17 4.81 8.26
C TYR A 168 7.07 4.41 9.45
N HIS A 169 6.71 4.73 10.68
CA HIS A 169 7.44 4.26 11.86
C HIS A 169 7.48 2.73 11.99
N ASP A 170 6.50 2.05 11.39
CA ASP A 170 6.39 0.60 11.44
C ASP A 170 7.08 -0.12 10.27
N HIS A 171 7.64 0.60 9.28
CA HIS A 171 8.22 -0.02 8.07
C HIS A 171 9.25 -1.11 8.38
N GLY A 172 10.12 -0.89 9.35
CA GLY A 172 11.09 -1.90 9.79
C GLY A 172 10.49 -3.15 10.42
N ARG A 173 9.18 -3.17 10.69
CA ARG A 173 8.46 -4.30 11.30
C ARG A 173 7.71 -5.14 10.28
N TYR A 174 7.00 -4.52 9.32
CA TYR A 174 6.10 -5.24 8.44
C TYR A 174 6.63 -5.41 7.00
N VAL A 175 7.42 -4.46 6.46
CA VAL A 175 7.90 -4.56 5.07
C VAL A 175 8.77 -5.79 4.86
N GLY A 176 9.68 -6.11 5.80
CA GLY A 176 10.49 -7.33 5.73
C GLY A 176 9.66 -8.63 5.74
N VAL A 177 8.50 -8.63 6.40
CA VAL A 177 7.56 -9.76 6.38
C VAL A 177 6.92 -9.90 4.99
N TRP A 178 6.48 -8.79 4.39
CA TRP A 178 5.96 -8.77 3.03
C TRP A 178 6.99 -9.21 2.00
N ILE A 179 8.24 -8.77 2.10
CA ILE A 179 9.35 -9.22 1.23
C ILE A 179 9.50 -10.75 1.29
N LYS A 180 9.43 -11.35 2.48
CA LYS A 180 9.49 -12.82 2.61
C LYS A 180 8.32 -13.52 1.89
N MET A 181 7.13 -12.92 1.88
CA MET A 181 6.00 -13.44 1.11
C MET A 181 6.25 -13.34 -0.40
N LEU A 182 6.80 -12.22 -0.87
CA LEU A 182 7.19 -12.04 -2.28
C LEU A 182 8.25 -13.06 -2.71
N LEU A 183 9.29 -13.28 -1.91
CA LEU A 183 10.32 -14.28 -2.18
C LEU A 183 9.73 -15.68 -2.29
N LYS A 184 8.81 -16.04 -1.39
CA LYS A 184 8.10 -17.32 -1.45
C LYS A 184 7.23 -17.44 -2.71
N ALA A 185 6.51 -16.38 -3.08
CA ALA A 185 5.69 -16.35 -4.27
C ALA A 185 6.54 -16.46 -5.55
N ARG A 186 7.70 -15.80 -5.60
CA ARG A 186 8.66 -15.91 -6.71
C ARG A 186 9.15 -17.33 -6.89
N ALA A 187 9.58 -17.98 -5.81
CA ALA A 187 10.07 -19.36 -5.86
C ALA A 187 8.98 -20.39 -6.27
N ALA A 188 7.71 -20.08 -6.01
CA ALA A 188 6.59 -20.95 -6.42
C ALA A 188 6.18 -20.75 -7.90
N ALA A 189 6.65 -19.67 -8.55
CA ALA A 189 6.37 -19.36 -9.95
C ALA A 189 7.48 -19.81 -10.92
N GLU A 190 8.61 -20.30 -10.38
CA GLU A 190 9.73 -20.91 -11.11
C GLU A 190 9.51 -22.43 -11.30
#